data_e74f6a9962962718e0d35c4a1198a7ff
#
_entry.id   e74f6a9962962718e0d35c4a1198a7ff
#
_cell.length_a   1.000
_cell.length_b   1.000
_cell.length_c   1.000
_cell.angle_alpha   90.00
_cell.angle_beta   90.00
_cell.angle_gamma   90.00
#
_symmetry.space_group_name_H-M   'P 1'
#
loop_
_entity.id
_entity.type
_entity.pdbx_description
1 polymer ?
#
loop_
_entity_poly.entity_id
_entity_poly.type
_entity_poly.pdbx_seq_one_letter_code
_entity_poly.pdbx_strand_id
1 'polypeptide(L)'
;MDKIEHRTVVTNGINMHIASTGTGPVILFLHGFPELWYSWRHQLLSLSSVGYRCIAPDLRGYGDTDAPRSVSEYTGLHLAGDLIGLLDSLGIDMVFLVGHDWGAMIAWYFCTFRPDRVKALINTSVPFLPRNPQGNLCSGLELCLETITISS
;
A
#
# COMPACT_ATOMS: atom_id res chain seq x y z
N MET A 1 -18.13 -16.25 8.95
CA MET A 1 -17.49 -14.98 9.39
C MET A 1 -16.02 -15.13 9.04
N ASP A 2 -15.56 -14.42 8.01
CA ASP A 2 -14.18 -14.55 7.54
C ASP A 2 -13.24 -14.10 8.66
N LYS A 3 -12.31 -14.98 9.00
CA LYS A 3 -11.30 -14.69 10.02
C LYS A 3 -10.16 -13.94 9.36
N ILE A 4 -9.67 -12.87 9.98
CA ILE A 4 -8.43 -12.23 9.56
C ILE A 4 -7.28 -13.19 9.86
N GLU A 5 -6.51 -13.51 8.84
CA GLU A 5 -5.33 -14.37 8.92
C GLU A 5 -4.07 -13.49 8.97
N HIS A 6 -3.11 -13.92 9.76
CA HIS A 6 -1.83 -13.23 9.95
C HIS A 6 -0.70 -14.11 9.44
N ARG A 7 0.21 -13.52 8.69
CA ARG A 7 1.43 -14.21 8.25
C ARG A 7 2.57 -13.23 8.00
N THR A 8 3.76 -13.76 7.98
CA THR A 8 4.97 -13.02 7.60
C THR A 8 5.36 -13.39 6.17
N VAL A 9 5.71 -12.39 5.37
CA VAL A 9 6.17 -12.53 3.99
C VAL A 9 7.54 -11.90 3.87
N VAL A 10 8.49 -12.62 3.28
CA VAL A 10 9.81 -12.06 2.97
C VAL A 10 9.69 -11.20 1.71
N THR A 11 10.04 -9.93 1.82
CA THR A 11 10.00 -8.97 0.73
C THR A 11 11.12 -7.95 0.84
N ASN A 12 11.78 -7.64 -0.26
CA ASN A 12 12.78 -6.55 -0.34
C ASN A 12 13.78 -6.53 0.84
N GLY A 13 14.22 -7.70 1.28
CA GLY A 13 15.19 -7.86 2.38
C GLY A 13 14.65 -7.70 3.79
N ILE A 14 13.34 -7.64 3.98
CA ILE A 14 12.67 -7.59 5.29
C ILE A 14 11.63 -8.70 5.43
N ASN A 15 11.31 -9.03 6.67
CA ASN A 15 10.16 -9.85 7.05
C ASN A 15 8.98 -8.91 7.30
N MET A 16 7.97 -8.96 6.43
CA MET A 16 6.80 -8.09 6.51
C MET A 16 5.61 -8.87 7.05
N HIS A 17 5.03 -8.39 8.15
CA HIS A 17 3.76 -8.89 8.65
C HIS A 17 2.60 -8.40 7.79
N ILE A 18 1.66 -9.28 7.50
CA ILE A 18 0.42 -8.94 6.82
C ILE A 18 -0.80 -9.54 7.53
N ALA A 19 -1.87 -8.76 7.57
CA ALA A 19 -3.20 -9.21 7.90
C ALA A 19 -4.00 -9.37 6.61
N SER A 20 -4.67 -10.50 6.39
CA SER A 20 -5.44 -10.73 5.18
C SER A 20 -6.72 -11.52 5.43
N THR A 21 -7.73 -11.30 4.59
CA THR A 21 -9.00 -12.03 4.64
C THR A 21 -9.72 -11.99 3.28
N GLY A 22 -10.60 -12.94 3.05
CA GLY A 22 -11.42 -13.02 1.86
C GLY A 22 -10.71 -13.57 0.63
N THR A 23 -11.44 -13.62 -0.48
CA THR A 23 -10.98 -14.14 -1.78
C THR A 23 -11.52 -13.23 -2.89
N GLY A 24 -10.88 -13.27 -4.08
CA GLY A 24 -11.29 -12.47 -5.23
C GLY A 24 -10.34 -11.34 -5.57
N PRO A 25 -10.80 -10.24 -6.21
CA PRO A 25 -9.95 -9.11 -6.55
C PRO A 25 -9.28 -8.51 -5.31
N VAL A 26 -8.00 -8.17 -5.42
CA VAL A 26 -7.20 -7.76 -4.26
C VAL A 26 -7.32 -6.27 -4.00
N ILE A 27 -7.57 -5.93 -2.73
CA ILE A 27 -7.45 -4.57 -2.20
C ILE A 27 -6.27 -4.56 -1.21
N LEU A 28 -5.29 -3.69 -1.45
CA LEU A 28 -4.13 -3.48 -0.57
C LEU A 28 -4.32 -2.17 0.20
N PHE A 29 -4.26 -2.27 1.54
CA PHE A 29 -4.48 -1.15 2.46
C PHE A 29 -3.17 -0.73 3.11
N LEU A 30 -2.81 0.54 2.99
CA LEU A 30 -1.60 1.13 3.56
C LEU A 30 -1.97 2.08 4.69
N HIS A 31 -1.51 1.76 5.90
CA HIS A 31 -1.76 2.57 7.09
C HIS A 31 -0.83 3.78 7.17
N GLY A 32 -1.18 4.74 8.04
CA GLY A 32 -0.39 5.93 8.34
C GLY A 32 0.39 5.85 9.65
N PHE A 33 0.73 7.01 10.18
CA PHE A 33 1.37 7.18 11.48
C PHE A 33 0.39 7.82 12.48
N PRO A 34 0.33 7.33 13.71
CA PRO A 34 0.99 6.17 14.34
C PRO A 34 0.10 4.92 14.31
N GLU A 35 -0.17 4.40 13.13
CA GLU A 35 -1.12 3.32 12.90
C GLU A 35 -0.42 2.00 12.55
N LEU A 36 -1.23 0.93 12.44
CA LEU A 36 -0.85 -0.42 12.02
C LEU A 36 -1.94 -0.97 11.09
N TRP A 37 -1.74 -2.19 10.56
CA TRP A 37 -2.77 -2.92 9.81
C TRP A 37 -4.14 -2.88 10.50
N TYR A 38 -4.17 -2.83 11.81
CA TYR A 38 -5.38 -2.88 12.65
C TYR A 38 -6.34 -1.71 12.42
N SER A 39 -5.85 -0.57 11.95
CA SER A 39 -6.71 0.57 11.56
C SER A 39 -7.72 0.17 10.47
N TRP A 40 -7.35 -0.78 9.63
CA TRP A 40 -8.16 -1.26 8.50
C TRP A 40 -9.07 -2.46 8.82
N ARG A 41 -9.09 -2.95 10.08
CA ARG A 41 -9.81 -4.19 10.46
C ARG A 41 -11.28 -4.23 10.06
N HIS A 42 -11.97 -3.10 10.13
CA HIS A 42 -13.38 -3.01 9.77
C HIS A 42 -13.58 -3.07 8.24
N GLN A 43 -12.73 -2.38 7.50
CA GLN A 43 -12.73 -2.39 6.02
C GLN A 43 -12.36 -3.78 5.50
N LEU A 44 -11.37 -4.44 6.11
CA LEU A 44 -11.00 -5.81 5.76
C LEU A 44 -12.21 -6.75 5.86
N LEU A 45 -12.89 -6.76 7.00
CA LEU A 45 -14.04 -7.62 7.24
C LEU A 45 -15.24 -7.26 6.35
N SER A 46 -15.52 -5.99 6.17
CA SER A 46 -16.64 -5.51 5.38
C SER A 46 -16.47 -5.83 3.89
N LEU A 47 -15.29 -5.56 3.34
CA LEU A 47 -15.03 -5.75 1.90
C LEU A 47 -14.78 -7.22 1.56
N SER A 48 -14.23 -8.02 2.47
CA SER A 48 -14.14 -9.47 2.26
C SER A 48 -15.51 -10.13 2.17
N SER A 49 -16.48 -9.64 2.94
CA SER A 49 -17.84 -10.19 2.92
C SER A 49 -18.58 -9.95 1.59
N VAL A 50 -18.12 -9.01 0.78
CA VAL A 50 -18.68 -8.72 -0.56
C VAL A 50 -17.78 -9.19 -1.70
N GLY A 51 -16.83 -10.10 -1.43
CA GLY A 51 -16.08 -10.83 -2.44
C GLY A 51 -14.74 -10.23 -2.85
N TYR A 52 -14.12 -9.43 -1.99
CA TYR A 52 -12.75 -8.96 -2.19
C TYR A 52 -11.75 -9.73 -1.31
N ARG A 53 -10.55 -9.91 -1.80
CA ARG A 53 -9.40 -10.29 -0.98
C ARG A 53 -8.74 -9.03 -0.46
N CYS A 54 -8.77 -8.83 0.85
CA CYS A 54 -8.21 -7.66 1.52
C CYS A 54 -6.88 -8.00 2.18
N ILE A 55 -5.88 -7.16 1.99
CA ILE A 55 -4.53 -7.31 2.56
C ILE A 55 -4.11 -5.98 3.17
N ALA A 56 -3.67 -6.01 4.43
CA ALA A 56 -3.12 -4.86 5.13
C ALA A 56 -1.78 -5.26 5.76
N PRO A 57 -0.64 -4.82 5.23
CA PRO A 57 0.65 -4.99 5.87
C PRO A 57 0.82 -4.03 7.05
N ASP A 58 1.65 -4.43 8.02
CA ASP A 58 2.40 -3.45 8.79
C ASP A 58 3.56 -2.96 7.92
N LEU A 59 3.64 -1.67 7.68
CA LEU A 59 4.67 -1.10 6.83
C LEU A 59 6.06 -1.23 7.48
N ARG A 60 7.13 -1.11 6.69
CA ARG A 60 8.52 -1.14 7.16
C ARG A 60 8.71 -0.28 8.40
N GLY A 61 9.22 -0.86 9.49
CA GLY A 61 9.45 -0.18 10.76
C GLY A 61 8.24 -0.10 11.69
N TYR A 62 7.12 -0.75 11.33
CA TYR A 62 5.90 -0.76 12.14
C TYR A 62 5.51 -2.18 12.55
N GLY A 63 4.84 -2.27 13.70
CA GLY A 63 4.23 -3.50 14.19
C GLY A 63 5.19 -4.69 14.25
N ASP A 64 4.78 -5.78 13.63
CA ASP A 64 5.56 -7.02 13.55
C ASP A 64 6.43 -7.12 12.29
N THR A 65 6.54 -6.04 11.51
CA THR A 65 7.44 -5.94 10.37
C THR A 65 8.82 -5.49 10.81
N ASP A 66 9.86 -6.01 10.15
CA ASP A 66 11.25 -5.63 10.44
C ASP A 66 11.45 -4.12 10.38
N ALA A 67 12.29 -3.63 11.32
CA ALA A 67 12.67 -2.23 11.43
C ALA A 67 14.20 -2.07 11.20
N PRO A 68 14.65 -1.92 9.94
CA PRO A 68 16.06 -1.65 9.65
C PRO A 68 16.58 -0.43 10.39
N ARG A 69 17.84 -0.49 10.87
CA ARG A 69 18.40 0.57 11.73
C ARG A 69 18.85 1.81 10.97
N SER A 70 19.16 1.67 9.69
CA SER A 70 19.66 2.79 8.89
C SER A 70 18.50 3.62 8.34
N VAL A 71 18.53 4.93 8.55
CA VAL A 71 17.56 5.87 7.98
C VAL A 71 17.54 5.81 6.45
N SER A 72 18.66 5.46 5.82
CA SER A 72 18.75 5.31 4.36
C SER A 72 17.88 4.19 3.79
N GLU A 73 17.42 3.27 4.63
CA GLU A 73 16.52 2.16 4.23
C GLU A 73 15.02 2.53 4.27
N TYR A 74 14.69 3.79 4.59
CA TYR A 74 13.30 4.28 4.67
C TYR A 74 12.97 5.29 3.57
N THR A 75 13.58 5.16 2.41
CA THR A 75 13.25 5.99 1.25
C THR A 75 11.95 5.55 0.58
N GLY A 76 11.30 6.44 -0.16
CA GLY A 76 10.11 6.10 -0.94
C GLY A 76 10.32 4.93 -1.91
N LEU A 77 11.56 4.74 -2.43
CA LEU A 77 11.92 3.60 -3.27
C LEU A 77 11.95 2.28 -2.49
N HIS A 78 12.47 2.28 -1.26
CA HIS A 78 12.44 1.09 -0.41
C HIS A 78 11.00 0.70 -0.06
N LEU A 79 10.19 1.68 0.33
CA LEU A 79 8.79 1.43 0.70
C LEU A 79 7.95 0.95 -0.49
N ALA A 80 8.14 1.52 -1.67
CA ALA A 80 7.51 1.01 -2.90
C ALA A 80 8.04 -0.39 -3.27
N GLY A 81 9.35 -0.62 -3.12
CA GLY A 81 9.98 -1.92 -3.35
C GLY A 81 9.43 -3.02 -2.44
N ASP A 82 9.13 -2.69 -1.18
CA ASP A 82 8.49 -3.61 -0.23
C ASP A 82 7.13 -4.09 -0.74
N LEU A 83 6.31 -3.17 -1.24
CA LEU A 83 4.99 -3.49 -1.78
C LEU A 83 5.08 -4.31 -3.08
N ILE A 84 6.04 -3.99 -3.96
CA ILE A 84 6.29 -4.76 -5.18
C ILE A 84 6.65 -6.19 -4.81
N GLY A 85 7.64 -6.37 -3.94
CA GLY A 85 8.07 -7.69 -3.50
C GLY A 85 6.98 -8.46 -2.76
N LEU A 86 6.14 -7.76 -1.97
CA LEU A 86 4.97 -8.35 -1.34
C LEU A 86 4.00 -8.92 -2.40
N LEU A 87 3.62 -8.13 -3.39
CA LEU A 87 2.70 -8.57 -4.45
C LEU A 87 3.29 -9.73 -5.24
N ASP A 88 4.59 -9.68 -5.58
CA ASP A 88 5.28 -10.74 -6.31
C ASP A 88 5.32 -12.04 -5.50
N SER A 89 5.63 -11.98 -4.20
CA SER A 89 5.64 -13.14 -3.30
C SER A 89 4.25 -13.77 -3.13
N LEU A 90 3.19 -13.00 -3.34
CA LEU A 90 1.80 -13.45 -3.26
C LEU A 90 1.21 -13.89 -4.62
N GLY A 91 1.96 -13.73 -5.71
CA GLY A 91 1.48 -13.98 -7.07
C GLY A 91 0.34 -13.06 -7.50
N ILE A 92 0.39 -11.79 -7.06
CA ILE A 92 -0.64 -10.78 -7.33
C ILE A 92 -0.12 -9.82 -8.39
N ASP A 93 -0.76 -9.76 -9.54
CA ASP A 93 -0.37 -8.89 -10.64
C ASP A 93 -0.81 -7.44 -10.42
N MET A 94 -2.07 -7.22 -10.04
CA MET A 94 -2.66 -5.89 -9.89
C MET A 94 -3.57 -5.80 -8.68
N VAL A 95 -3.61 -4.63 -8.04
CA VAL A 95 -4.44 -4.35 -6.87
C VAL A 95 -5.28 -3.08 -7.02
N PHE A 96 -6.38 -3.02 -6.27
CA PHE A 96 -6.94 -1.75 -5.81
C PHE A 96 -6.10 -1.30 -4.63
N LEU A 97 -5.58 -0.07 -4.67
CA LEU A 97 -4.68 0.46 -3.64
C LEU A 97 -5.41 1.50 -2.80
N VAL A 98 -5.35 1.33 -1.48
CA VAL A 98 -5.98 2.27 -0.53
C VAL A 98 -4.90 2.76 0.42
N GLY A 99 -4.74 4.08 0.54
CA GLY A 99 -3.75 4.68 1.43
C GLY A 99 -4.35 5.75 2.33
N HIS A 100 -3.84 5.84 3.54
CA HIS A 100 -4.15 6.89 4.49
C HIS A 100 -2.86 7.48 5.07
N ASP A 101 -2.77 8.82 5.22
CA ASP A 101 -1.65 9.53 5.81
C ASP A 101 -0.30 9.14 5.13
N TRP A 102 0.71 8.64 5.85
CA TRP A 102 1.96 8.13 5.25
C TRP A 102 1.71 7.02 4.24
N GLY A 103 0.73 6.16 4.47
CA GLY A 103 0.32 5.14 3.51
C GLY A 103 -0.19 5.74 2.21
N ALA A 104 -0.87 6.89 2.25
CA ALA A 104 -1.28 7.61 1.06
C ALA A 104 -0.09 8.16 0.26
N MET A 105 0.94 8.66 0.96
CA MET A 105 2.17 9.12 0.32
C MET A 105 2.91 7.95 -0.36
N ILE A 106 3.00 6.81 0.32
CA ILE A 106 3.61 5.60 -0.26
C ILE A 106 2.81 5.11 -1.48
N ALA A 107 1.47 5.18 -1.41
CA ALA A 107 0.61 4.81 -2.52
C ALA A 107 0.85 5.69 -3.75
N TRP A 108 1.08 7.01 -3.59
CA TRP A 108 1.48 7.89 -4.69
C TRP A 108 2.83 7.49 -5.30
N TYR A 109 3.84 7.16 -4.48
CA TYR A 109 5.12 6.63 -4.98
C TYR A 109 4.91 5.32 -5.75
N PHE A 110 4.13 4.40 -5.19
CA PHE A 110 3.85 3.12 -5.83
C PHE A 110 3.19 3.31 -7.20
N CYS A 111 2.16 4.15 -7.31
CA CYS A 111 1.50 4.47 -8.57
C CYS A 111 2.45 5.15 -9.58
N THR A 112 3.37 5.98 -9.11
CA THR A 112 4.35 6.65 -9.98
C THR A 112 5.37 5.67 -10.56
N PHE A 113 5.84 4.72 -9.75
CA PHE A 113 6.88 3.78 -10.18
C PHE A 113 6.31 2.53 -10.86
N ARG A 114 5.12 2.09 -10.47
CA ARG A 114 4.49 0.86 -10.96
C ARG A 114 3.00 1.04 -11.23
N PRO A 115 2.63 1.95 -12.16
CA PRO A 115 1.23 2.14 -12.55
C PRO A 115 0.61 0.84 -13.12
N ASP A 116 1.43 -0.01 -13.73
CA ASP A 116 1.06 -1.33 -14.24
C ASP A 116 0.52 -2.29 -13.17
N ARG A 117 0.79 -2.03 -11.88
CA ARG A 117 0.37 -2.87 -10.75
C ARG A 117 -0.89 -2.35 -10.03
N VAL A 118 -1.46 -1.22 -10.48
CA VAL A 118 -2.59 -0.56 -9.80
C VAL A 118 -3.80 -0.47 -10.72
N LYS A 119 -4.91 -1.07 -10.29
CA LYS A 119 -6.21 -0.96 -10.98
C LYS A 119 -6.91 0.37 -10.70
N ALA A 120 -6.86 0.80 -9.45
CA ALA A 120 -7.38 2.09 -9.01
C ALA A 120 -6.70 2.46 -7.68
N LEU A 121 -6.60 3.75 -7.40
CA LEU A 121 -6.07 4.32 -6.17
C LEU A 121 -7.16 5.07 -5.42
N ILE A 122 -7.28 4.78 -4.13
CA ILE A 122 -8.09 5.55 -3.18
C ILE A 122 -7.14 6.08 -2.11
N ASN A 123 -6.92 7.38 -2.10
CA ASN A 123 -6.11 8.05 -1.09
C ASN A 123 -6.96 8.96 -0.23
N THR A 124 -6.76 8.87 1.09
CA THR A 124 -7.42 9.72 2.07
C THR A 124 -6.38 10.55 2.80
N SER A 125 -6.68 11.82 3.02
CA SER A 125 -5.89 12.82 3.78
C SER A 125 -4.64 13.42 3.11
N VAL A 126 -4.01 12.77 2.14
CA VAL A 126 -2.80 13.30 1.48
C VAL A 126 -3.04 13.46 -0.01
N PRO A 127 -3.16 14.69 -0.53
CA PRO A 127 -3.31 14.93 -1.96
C PRO A 127 -2.00 14.61 -2.70
N PHE A 128 -2.11 14.38 -4.00
CA PHE A 128 -0.93 14.33 -4.85
C PHE A 128 -0.27 15.72 -4.90
N LEU A 129 1.00 15.77 -4.53
CA LEU A 129 1.81 16.98 -4.64
C LEU A 129 2.74 16.86 -5.86
N PRO A 130 2.38 17.48 -7.00
CA PRO A 130 3.25 17.48 -8.15
C PRO A 130 4.55 18.20 -7.82
N ARG A 131 5.65 17.67 -8.29
CA ARG A 131 6.96 18.31 -8.11
C ARG A 131 6.96 19.66 -8.85
N ASN A 132 7.57 20.67 -8.23
CA ASN A 132 7.71 22.00 -8.83
C ASN A 132 8.34 21.90 -10.25
N PRO A 133 7.76 22.56 -11.28
CA PRO A 133 8.24 22.50 -12.67
C PRO A 133 9.68 22.97 -12.90
N GLN A 134 10.28 23.68 -11.95
CA GLN A 134 11.68 24.11 -12.00
C GLN A 134 12.68 23.06 -11.54
N GLY A 135 12.24 21.89 -11.10
CA GLY A 135 13.09 20.78 -10.72
C GLY A 135 12.74 19.54 -11.53
N ASN A 136 13.68 19.01 -12.30
CA ASN A 136 13.56 17.88 -13.23
C ASN A 136 12.61 16.76 -12.80
N LEU A 137 11.74 16.30 -13.70
CA LEU A 137 10.60 15.43 -13.43
C LEU A 137 10.34 14.29 -14.36
N CYS A 138 9.76 13.23 -13.77
CA CYS A 138 9.24 12.09 -14.47
C CYS A 138 7.90 12.41 -15.16
N SER A 139 7.82 12.17 -16.46
CA SER A 139 6.64 12.33 -17.33
C SER A 139 5.67 11.14 -17.29
N GLY A 140 5.58 10.44 -16.17
CA GLY A 140 4.76 9.22 -16.03
C GLY A 140 3.36 9.40 -15.45
N LEU A 141 2.90 10.64 -15.28
CA LEU A 141 1.75 10.94 -14.42
C LEU A 141 0.39 10.93 -15.11
N GLU A 142 0.32 10.86 -16.41
CA GLU A 142 -0.96 10.93 -17.13
C GLU A 142 -1.84 9.68 -17.00
N LEU A 143 -1.28 8.55 -16.58
CA LEU A 143 -2.00 7.27 -16.50
C LEU A 143 -2.70 6.99 -15.15
N CYS A 144 -2.42 7.76 -14.10
CA CYS A 144 -3.04 7.55 -12.77
C CYS A 144 -4.25 8.45 -12.48
N LEU A 145 -4.80 9.13 -13.47
CA LEU A 145 -5.82 10.18 -13.26
C LEU A 145 -7.27 9.70 -13.15
N GLU A 146 -7.53 8.40 -13.09
CA GLU A 146 -8.83 7.92 -12.58
C GLU A 146 -8.79 7.76 -11.05
N THR A 147 -8.28 8.79 -10.39
CA THR A 147 -8.19 8.83 -8.93
C THR A 147 -9.50 9.31 -8.36
N ILE A 148 -10.23 8.43 -7.68
CA ILE A 148 -11.34 8.85 -6.82
C ILE A 148 -10.73 9.44 -5.54
N THR A 149 -10.54 10.76 -5.51
CA THR A 149 -10.17 11.47 -4.29
C THR A 149 -11.44 11.69 -3.48
N ILE A 150 -11.62 10.96 -2.40
CA ILE A 150 -12.67 11.24 -1.42
C ILE A 150 -12.08 12.24 -0.42
N SER A 151 -12.41 13.52 -0.57
CA SER A 151 -12.17 14.52 0.47
C SER A 151 -13.28 14.40 1.51
N SER A 152 -12.91 14.18 2.76
CA SER A 152 -13.78 14.23 3.93
C SER A 152 -14.15 15.67 4.27
#